data_06577bf5599e4d1132c5f606e200ce8d
#
_entry.id   06577bf5599e4d1132c5f606e200ce8d
#
_cell.length_a   1.000
_cell.length_b   1.000
_cell.length_c   1.000
_cell.angle_alpha   90.00
_cell.angle_beta   90.00
_cell.angle_gamma   90.00
#
_symmetry.space_group_name_H-M   'P 1'
#
loop_
_entity.id
_entity.type
_entity.pdbx_description
1 polymer ?
#
loop_
_entity_poly.entity_id
_entity_poly.type
_entity_poly.pdbx_seq_one_letter_code
_entity_poly.pdbx_strand_id
1 'polypeptide(L)'
;MSQKIVFTNDIAATLDTIVDEAAPNRVFVITDVNVDYFVLSRLSDCKTVAGATRIVIKSGDINKNVDSLSQVWKQLCDGGASRKSLIINIGGGVVTDLGGFAAATFKRGVRFVNVPTTLLSAVDAAVGGKTGINFNGFKNEVGAFCEADAVIISTRFLD
;
A
#
# COMPACT_ATOMS: atom_id res chain seq x y z
N MET A 1 -13.23 -12.38 -3.68
CA MET A 1 -13.03 -12.66 -2.25
C MET A 1 -13.20 -11.39 -1.45
N SER A 2 -13.79 -11.49 -0.28
CA SER A 2 -13.96 -10.34 0.59
C SER A 2 -12.64 -9.94 1.24
N GLN A 3 -12.49 -8.66 1.50
CA GLN A 3 -11.36 -8.07 2.18
C GLN A 3 -11.26 -8.57 3.62
N LYS A 4 -10.06 -8.95 4.04
CA LYS A 4 -9.79 -9.38 5.41
C LYS A 4 -9.26 -8.20 6.22
N ILE A 5 -9.88 -7.93 7.37
CA ILE A 5 -9.42 -6.88 8.28
C ILE A 5 -8.79 -7.55 9.50
N VAL A 6 -7.53 -7.21 9.78
CA VAL A 6 -6.74 -7.81 10.86
C VAL A 6 -6.27 -6.72 11.81
N PHE A 7 -6.63 -6.84 13.07
CA PHE A 7 -6.12 -5.98 14.13
C PHE A 7 -4.95 -6.68 14.81
N THR A 8 -3.85 -5.98 15.00
CA THR A 8 -2.65 -6.56 15.59
C THR A 8 -1.87 -5.52 16.36
N ASN A 9 -1.11 -5.96 17.35
CA ASN A 9 -0.08 -5.15 18.02
C ASN A 9 1.33 -5.56 17.56
N ASP A 10 1.43 -6.52 16.65
CA ASP A 10 2.69 -7.00 16.08
C ASP A 10 2.56 -7.03 14.55
N ILE A 11 2.78 -5.90 13.92
CA ILE A 11 2.67 -5.73 12.46
C ILE A 11 3.65 -6.65 11.74
N ALA A 12 4.89 -6.75 12.22
CA ALA A 12 5.93 -7.54 11.55
C ALA A 12 5.52 -9.01 11.45
N ALA A 13 5.10 -9.61 12.56
CA ALA A 13 4.68 -11.02 12.58
C ALA A 13 3.44 -11.24 11.72
N THR A 14 2.45 -10.35 11.80
CA THR A 14 1.21 -10.45 11.02
C THR A 14 1.50 -10.34 9.53
N LEU A 15 2.33 -9.38 9.14
CA LEU A 15 2.69 -9.16 7.73
C LEU A 15 3.45 -10.36 7.17
N ASP A 16 4.42 -10.88 7.90
CA ASP A 16 5.17 -12.05 7.48
C ASP A 16 4.27 -13.27 7.29
N THR A 17 3.30 -13.48 8.18
CA THR A 17 2.33 -14.58 8.06
C THR A 17 1.47 -14.43 6.80
N ILE A 18 0.94 -13.23 6.55
CA ILE A 18 0.09 -12.97 5.37
C ILE A 18 0.89 -13.20 4.09
N VAL A 19 2.12 -12.73 4.04
CA VAL A 19 2.97 -12.88 2.85
C VAL A 19 3.35 -14.34 2.64
N ASP A 20 3.69 -15.07 3.69
CA ASP A 20 3.99 -16.50 3.57
C ASP A 20 2.80 -17.29 3.02
N GLU A 21 1.59 -16.97 3.47
CA GLU A 21 0.35 -17.61 2.96
C GLU A 21 0.06 -17.23 1.50
N ALA A 22 0.29 -15.98 1.14
CA ALA A 22 0.06 -15.49 -0.23
C ALA A 22 1.09 -16.05 -1.23
N ALA A 23 2.29 -16.37 -0.75
CA ALA A 23 3.39 -16.93 -1.53
C ALA A 23 3.66 -16.17 -2.84
N PRO A 24 3.84 -14.84 -2.80
CA PRO A 24 4.09 -14.09 -4.02
C PRO A 24 5.50 -14.36 -4.56
N ASN A 25 5.67 -14.15 -5.88
CA ASN A 25 7.00 -14.27 -6.48
C ASN A 25 7.90 -13.08 -6.12
N ARG A 26 7.32 -11.90 -5.91
CA ARG A 26 8.02 -10.67 -5.50
C ARG A 26 7.12 -9.84 -4.60
N VAL A 27 7.75 -9.08 -3.70
CA VAL A 27 7.05 -8.17 -2.80
C VAL A 27 7.55 -6.75 -3.04
N PHE A 28 6.60 -5.83 -3.15
CA PHE A 28 6.87 -4.39 -3.28
C PHE A 28 6.21 -3.67 -2.11
N VAL A 29 6.92 -2.75 -1.51
CA VAL A 29 6.35 -1.85 -0.48
C VAL A 29 6.23 -0.46 -1.08
N ILE A 30 5.02 0.08 -1.11
CA ILE A 30 4.76 1.47 -1.50
C ILE A 30 4.56 2.27 -0.22
N THR A 31 5.30 3.35 -0.08
CA THR A 31 5.26 4.22 1.08
C THR A 31 5.58 5.65 0.67
N ASP A 32 5.42 6.61 1.56
CA ASP A 32 5.89 7.98 1.32
C ASP A 32 7.16 8.29 2.10
N VAL A 33 7.76 9.44 1.82
CA VAL A 33 9.05 9.83 2.42
C VAL A 33 9.00 9.92 3.94
N ASN A 34 7.87 10.33 4.52
CA ASN A 34 7.72 10.45 5.96
C ASN A 34 7.61 9.09 6.62
N VAL A 35 6.78 8.22 6.07
CA VAL A 35 6.59 6.85 6.57
C VAL A 35 7.88 6.04 6.39
N ASP A 36 8.57 6.22 5.28
CA ASP A 36 9.85 5.57 5.03
C ASP A 36 10.86 5.90 6.13
N TYR A 37 10.92 7.15 6.51
CA TYR A 37 11.85 7.60 7.55
C TYR A 37 11.45 7.16 8.96
N PHE A 38 10.17 7.34 9.33
CA PHE A 38 9.73 7.18 10.72
C PHE A 38 9.20 5.79 11.06
N VAL A 39 8.57 5.11 10.12
CA VAL A 39 7.85 3.87 10.38
C VAL A 39 8.64 2.64 9.95
N LEU A 40 9.20 2.65 8.74
CA LEU A 40 9.88 1.46 8.22
C LEU A 40 11.14 1.13 9.01
N SER A 41 11.78 2.10 9.64
CA SER A 41 12.90 1.83 10.55
C SER A 41 12.48 0.96 11.74
N ARG A 42 11.22 1.05 12.18
CA ARG A 42 10.66 0.23 13.26
C ARG A 42 10.29 -1.18 12.81
N LEU A 43 10.27 -1.42 11.51
CA LEU A 43 9.96 -2.72 10.92
C LEU A 43 11.22 -3.43 10.40
N SER A 44 12.38 -3.06 10.89
CA SER A 44 13.66 -3.65 10.46
C SER A 44 13.73 -5.16 10.69
N ASP A 45 13.01 -5.68 11.71
CA ASP A 45 12.95 -7.11 12.00
C ASP A 45 11.93 -7.86 11.13
N CYS A 46 11.14 -7.16 10.34
CA CYS A 46 10.17 -7.76 9.44
C CYS A 46 10.88 -8.25 8.18
N LYS A 47 10.95 -9.55 7.99
CA LYS A 47 11.64 -10.12 6.82
C LYS A 47 10.96 -9.73 5.51
N THR A 48 9.63 -9.56 5.51
CA THR A 48 8.88 -9.09 4.34
C THR A 48 9.34 -7.71 3.91
N VAL A 49 9.40 -6.76 4.83
CA VAL A 49 9.84 -5.38 4.53
C VAL A 49 11.31 -5.35 4.13
N ALA A 50 12.16 -6.12 4.83
CA ALA A 50 13.59 -6.18 4.52
C ALA A 50 13.87 -6.74 3.13
N GLY A 51 13.07 -7.70 2.67
CA GLY A 51 13.23 -8.35 1.37
C GLY A 51 12.46 -7.69 0.22
N ALA A 52 11.63 -6.69 0.50
CA ALA A 52 10.79 -6.05 -0.50
C ALA A 52 11.54 -5.00 -1.32
N THR A 53 11.11 -4.81 -2.56
CA THR A 53 11.49 -3.63 -3.34
C THR A 53 10.67 -2.45 -2.82
N ARG A 54 11.34 -1.40 -2.41
CA ARG A 54 10.70 -0.23 -1.80
C ARG A 54 10.47 0.85 -2.83
N ILE A 55 9.23 1.32 -2.94
CA ILE A 55 8.82 2.42 -3.82
C ILE A 55 8.37 3.55 -2.91
N VAL A 56 9.08 4.68 -2.93
CA VAL A 56 8.83 5.82 -2.06
C VAL A 56 8.26 6.96 -2.88
N ILE A 57 7.04 7.38 -2.57
CA ILE A 57 6.38 8.51 -3.23
C ILE A 57 6.54 9.78 -2.40
N LYS A 58 6.34 10.93 -3.04
CA LYS A 58 6.29 12.21 -2.33
C LYS A 58 5.06 12.24 -1.43
N SER A 59 5.22 12.76 -0.21
CA SER A 59 4.10 12.90 0.72
C SER A 59 3.22 14.09 0.37
N GLY A 60 2.00 14.08 0.89
CA GLY A 60 1.02 15.15 0.72
C GLY A 60 0.02 14.90 -0.40
N ASP A 61 -1.20 15.36 -0.17
CA ASP A 61 -2.34 15.16 -1.09
C ASP A 61 -2.08 15.75 -2.48
N ILE A 62 -1.30 16.83 -2.57
CA ILE A 62 -0.93 17.46 -3.83
C ILE A 62 -0.14 16.50 -4.75
N ASN A 63 0.51 15.52 -4.17
CA ASN A 63 1.30 14.53 -4.91
C ASN A 63 0.50 13.26 -5.23
N LYS A 64 -0.77 13.20 -4.85
CA LYS A 64 -1.67 12.10 -5.25
C LYS A 64 -2.20 12.37 -6.65
N ASN A 65 -1.35 12.20 -7.65
CA ASN A 65 -1.59 12.61 -9.03
C ASN A 65 -1.05 11.58 -10.04
N VAL A 66 -1.28 11.87 -11.32
CA VAL A 66 -0.85 10.99 -12.42
C VAL A 66 0.66 10.82 -12.46
N ASP A 67 1.42 11.87 -12.19
CA ASP A 67 2.88 11.80 -12.24
C ASP A 67 3.42 10.82 -11.19
N SER A 68 2.93 10.90 -9.96
CA SER A 68 3.30 9.96 -8.91
C SER A 68 2.87 8.53 -9.25
N LEU A 69 1.67 8.37 -9.79
CA LEU A 69 1.16 7.06 -10.22
C LEU A 69 2.04 6.47 -11.33
N SER A 70 2.40 7.28 -12.32
CA SER A 70 3.26 6.84 -13.43
C SER A 70 4.63 6.37 -12.93
N GLN A 71 5.20 7.07 -11.95
CA GLN A 71 6.46 6.67 -11.34
C GLN A 71 6.34 5.35 -10.59
N VAL A 72 5.22 5.10 -9.92
CA VAL A 72 4.97 3.81 -9.26
C VAL A 72 4.90 2.70 -10.29
N TRP A 73 4.12 2.88 -11.36
CA TRP A 73 4.06 1.89 -12.45
C TRP A 73 5.44 1.60 -13.03
N LYS A 74 6.23 2.65 -13.26
CA LYS A 74 7.59 2.49 -13.81
C LYS A 74 8.46 1.64 -12.87
N GLN A 75 8.44 1.92 -11.58
CA GLN A 75 9.23 1.17 -10.61
C GLN A 75 8.74 -0.26 -10.44
N LEU A 76 7.44 -0.50 -10.53
CA LEU A 76 6.89 -1.86 -10.57
C LEU A 76 7.39 -2.61 -11.79
N CYS A 77 7.36 -1.97 -12.94
CA CYS A 77 7.85 -2.54 -14.20
C CYS A 77 9.36 -2.86 -14.13
N ASP A 78 10.16 -1.88 -13.72
CA ASP A 78 11.61 -2.03 -13.61
C ASP A 78 12.01 -3.11 -12.58
N GLY A 79 11.21 -3.25 -11.52
CA GLY A 79 11.42 -4.26 -10.48
C GLY A 79 10.92 -5.65 -10.84
N GLY A 80 10.33 -5.85 -12.00
CA GLY A 80 9.86 -7.15 -12.46
C GLY A 80 8.53 -7.60 -11.84
N ALA A 81 7.68 -6.66 -11.45
CA ALA A 81 6.36 -7.01 -10.92
C ALA A 81 5.51 -7.75 -11.94
N SER A 82 4.77 -8.73 -11.49
CA SER A 82 3.83 -9.51 -12.29
C SER A 82 2.50 -9.66 -11.55
N ARG A 83 1.54 -10.31 -12.17
CA ARG A 83 0.25 -10.61 -11.53
C ARG A 83 0.39 -11.55 -10.31
N LYS A 84 1.53 -12.21 -10.16
CA LYS A 84 1.84 -13.09 -9.02
C LYS A 84 2.60 -12.37 -7.91
N SER A 85 2.88 -11.08 -8.08
CA SER A 85 3.52 -10.25 -7.06
C SER A 85 2.50 -9.79 -6.02
N LEU A 86 3.00 -9.24 -4.92
CA LEU A 86 2.19 -8.64 -3.88
C LEU A 86 2.70 -7.23 -3.59
N ILE A 87 1.78 -6.29 -3.55
CA ILE A 87 2.07 -4.89 -3.20
C ILE A 87 1.58 -4.65 -1.77
N ILE A 88 2.41 -4.05 -0.95
CA ILE A 88 2.07 -3.67 0.41
C ILE A 88 2.14 -2.15 0.50
N ASN A 89 0.98 -1.51 0.74
CA ASN A 89 0.88 -0.07 0.90
C ASN A 89 0.98 0.27 2.39
N ILE A 90 2.06 0.91 2.79
CA ILE A 90 2.27 1.31 4.19
C ILE A 90 2.27 2.84 4.27
N GLY A 91 1.22 3.42 4.82
CA GLY A 91 1.13 4.87 4.92
C GLY A 91 -0.25 5.38 5.24
N GLY A 92 -0.43 6.67 5.07
CA GLY A 92 -1.73 7.34 5.21
C GLY A 92 -2.59 7.23 3.95
N GLY A 93 -3.63 8.06 3.87
CA GLY A 93 -4.62 8.00 2.78
C GLY A 93 -4.02 8.17 1.39
N VAL A 94 -3.02 9.03 1.24
CA VAL A 94 -2.36 9.23 -0.06
C VAL A 94 -1.74 7.93 -0.55
N VAL A 95 -1.03 7.23 0.33
CA VAL A 95 -0.35 5.97 -0.02
C VAL A 95 -1.36 4.87 -0.31
N THR A 96 -2.36 4.69 0.53
CA THR A 96 -3.35 3.62 0.34
C THR A 96 -4.22 3.86 -0.90
N ASP A 97 -4.61 5.10 -1.17
CA ASP A 97 -5.41 5.44 -2.35
C ASP A 97 -4.60 5.29 -3.65
N LEU A 98 -3.42 5.89 -3.70
CA LEU A 98 -2.58 5.85 -4.91
C LEU A 98 -1.97 4.47 -5.11
N GLY A 99 -1.47 3.85 -4.05
CA GLY A 99 -0.89 2.52 -4.11
C GLY A 99 -1.92 1.45 -4.48
N GLY A 100 -3.14 1.56 -3.94
CA GLY A 100 -4.24 0.68 -4.30
C GLY A 100 -4.63 0.84 -5.77
N PHE A 101 -4.67 2.06 -6.28
CA PHE A 101 -4.96 2.31 -7.69
C PHE A 101 -3.83 1.80 -8.60
N ALA A 102 -2.59 1.97 -8.20
CA ALA A 102 -1.45 1.39 -8.92
C ALA A 102 -1.58 -0.13 -9.01
N ALA A 103 -1.92 -0.79 -7.91
CA ALA A 103 -2.12 -2.23 -7.87
C ALA A 103 -3.30 -2.67 -8.75
N ALA A 104 -4.41 -1.94 -8.70
CA ALA A 104 -5.61 -2.25 -9.48
C ALA A 104 -5.38 -2.13 -10.99
N THR A 105 -4.47 -1.27 -11.42
CA THR A 105 -4.26 -0.94 -12.83
C THR A 105 -3.02 -1.59 -13.45
N PHE A 106 -1.97 -1.86 -12.66
CA PHE A 106 -0.75 -2.47 -13.19
C PHE A 106 -1.03 -3.93 -13.57
N LYS A 107 -0.64 -4.34 -14.76
CA LYS A 107 -0.88 -5.71 -15.26
C LYS A 107 -2.35 -6.16 -15.15
N ARG A 108 -3.29 -5.21 -15.20
CA ARG A 108 -4.73 -5.44 -15.02
C ARG A 108 -5.11 -5.96 -13.64
N GLY A 109 -4.28 -5.70 -12.67
CA GLY A 109 -4.51 -6.02 -11.29
C GLY A 109 -3.42 -6.89 -10.68
N VAL A 110 -2.87 -6.39 -9.58
CA VAL A 110 -1.92 -7.09 -8.73
C VAL A 110 -2.50 -7.09 -7.32
N ARG A 111 -2.40 -8.21 -6.62
CA ARG A 111 -2.88 -8.28 -5.24
C ARG A 111 -2.16 -7.28 -4.36
N PHE A 112 -2.86 -6.73 -3.40
CA PHE A 112 -2.26 -5.77 -2.49
C PHE A 112 -2.83 -5.87 -1.07
N VAL A 113 -2.05 -5.41 -0.12
CA VAL A 113 -2.37 -5.33 1.30
C VAL A 113 -2.17 -3.89 1.74
N ASN A 114 -3.09 -3.36 2.53
CA ASN A 114 -2.96 -2.03 3.11
C ASN A 114 -2.56 -2.11 4.59
N VAL A 115 -1.58 -1.30 4.95
CA VAL A 115 -1.16 -1.09 6.34
C VAL A 115 -1.29 0.42 6.63
N PRO A 116 -2.50 0.87 6.98
CA PRO A 116 -2.73 2.28 7.23
C PRO A 116 -2.01 2.75 8.51
N THR A 117 -1.38 3.91 8.43
CA THR A 117 -0.61 4.48 9.54
C THR A 117 -1.29 5.68 10.21
N THR A 118 -2.46 6.09 9.73
CA THR A 118 -3.26 7.14 10.36
C THR A 118 -4.65 6.61 10.69
N LEU A 119 -5.32 7.21 11.67
CA LEU A 119 -6.67 6.80 12.06
C LEU A 119 -7.64 6.96 10.89
N LEU A 120 -7.58 8.09 10.18
CA LEU A 120 -8.46 8.34 9.04
C LEU A 120 -8.30 7.29 7.95
N SER A 121 -7.06 6.98 7.58
CA SER A 121 -6.80 5.96 6.55
C SER A 121 -7.18 4.56 7.02
N ALA A 122 -7.07 4.28 8.32
CA ALA A 122 -7.52 2.99 8.88
C ALA A 122 -9.04 2.83 8.75
N VAL A 123 -9.79 3.88 9.05
CA VAL A 123 -11.27 3.87 8.91
C VAL A 123 -11.66 3.72 7.44
N ASP A 124 -11.07 4.52 6.56
CA ASP A 124 -11.36 4.48 5.13
C ASP A 124 -11.01 3.14 4.51
N ALA A 125 -9.85 2.58 4.84
CA ALA A 125 -9.43 1.27 4.33
C ALA A 125 -10.34 0.14 4.83
N ALA A 126 -10.79 0.21 6.08
CA ALA A 126 -11.67 -0.81 6.66
C ALA A 126 -13.07 -0.80 6.04
N VAL A 127 -13.55 0.36 5.61
CA VAL A 127 -14.84 0.50 4.93
C VAL A 127 -14.74 0.13 3.46
N GLY A 128 -13.60 0.21 2.88
CA GLY A 128 -13.31 0.37 1.61
C GLY A 128 -13.12 -0.29 0.42
N GLY A 129 -12.41 -0.26 -0.49
CA GLY A 129 -12.29 -0.62 -1.85
C GLY A 129 -12.12 0.59 -2.75
N LYS A 130 -12.14 1.78 -2.19
CA LYS A 130 -11.93 3.01 -2.96
C LYS A 130 -10.44 3.26 -3.13
N THR A 131 -9.99 3.33 -4.38
CA THR A 131 -8.63 3.68 -4.75
C THR A 131 -8.70 4.81 -5.76
N GLY A 132 -7.68 5.65 -5.82
CA GLY A 132 -7.72 6.72 -6.80
C GLY A 132 -6.70 7.82 -6.59
N ILE A 133 -6.81 8.78 -7.48
CA ILE A 133 -5.94 9.95 -7.53
C ILE A 133 -6.75 11.22 -7.80
N ASN A 134 -6.10 12.35 -7.54
CA ASN A 134 -6.61 13.65 -7.93
C ASN A 134 -6.27 13.91 -9.39
N PHE A 135 -7.12 14.61 -10.10
CA PHE A 135 -6.90 14.90 -11.51
C PHE A 135 -7.56 16.25 -11.88
N ASN A 136 -6.83 17.04 -12.66
CA ASN A 136 -7.32 18.30 -13.21
C ASN A 136 -7.89 19.25 -12.15
N GLY A 137 -7.24 19.32 -10.98
CA GLY A 137 -7.67 20.17 -9.87
C GLY A 137 -8.80 19.62 -9.01
N PHE A 138 -9.32 18.44 -9.33
CA PHE A 138 -10.40 17.80 -8.59
C PHE A 138 -9.86 16.63 -7.75
N LYS A 139 -10.38 16.50 -6.53
CA LYS A 139 -9.97 15.41 -5.63
C LYS A 139 -10.67 14.12 -5.97
N ASN A 140 -9.92 13.01 -5.94
CA ASN A 140 -10.42 11.65 -6.12
C ASN A 140 -11.22 11.47 -7.40
N GLU A 141 -10.79 12.13 -8.46
CA GLU A 141 -11.53 12.19 -9.73
C GLU A 141 -11.38 10.93 -10.57
N VAL A 142 -10.24 10.27 -10.46
CA VAL A 142 -9.92 9.05 -11.23
C VAL A 142 -9.54 7.94 -10.28
N GLY A 143 -10.20 6.82 -10.41
CA GLY A 143 -9.93 5.70 -9.52
C GLY A 143 -10.67 4.44 -9.91
N ALA A 144 -10.60 3.45 -9.03
CA ALA A 144 -11.26 2.18 -9.19
C ALA A 144 -11.76 1.68 -7.84
N PHE A 145 -12.80 0.86 -7.85
CA PHE A 145 -13.19 0.07 -6.70
C PHE A 145 -12.40 -1.23 -6.75
N CYS A 146 -11.50 -1.41 -5.79
CA CYS A 146 -10.66 -2.60 -5.72
C CYS A 146 -10.29 -2.86 -4.25
N GLU A 147 -10.75 -3.98 -3.71
CA GLU A 147 -10.47 -4.33 -2.33
C GLU A 147 -9.07 -4.91 -2.16
N ALA A 148 -8.39 -4.51 -1.09
CA ALA A 148 -7.16 -5.15 -0.66
C ALA A 148 -7.45 -6.60 -0.21
N ASP A 149 -6.49 -7.49 -0.37
CA ASP A 149 -6.59 -8.85 0.17
C ASP A 149 -6.71 -8.80 1.70
N ALA A 150 -5.98 -7.87 2.32
CA ALA A 150 -6.06 -7.64 3.76
C ALA A 150 -5.80 -6.17 4.08
N VAL A 151 -6.37 -5.72 5.17
CA VAL A 151 -6.05 -4.44 5.81
C VAL A 151 -5.54 -4.76 7.20
N ILE A 152 -4.30 -4.37 7.49
CA ILE A 152 -3.66 -4.64 8.79
C ILE A 152 -3.66 -3.35 9.59
N ILE A 153 -4.37 -3.34 10.69
CA ILE A 153 -4.54 -2.17 11.56
C ILE A 153 -3.82 -2.41 12.87
N SER A 154 -2.90 -1.51 13.21
CA SER A 154 -2.20 -1.55 14.49
C SER A 154 -2.40 -0.25 15.23
N THR A 155 -2.79 -0.35 16.49
CA THR A 155 -2.91 0.80 17.39
C THR A 155 -1.58 1.50 17.62
N ARG A 156 -0.46 0.80 17.45
CA ARG A 156 0.87 1.39 17.60
C ARG A 156 1.18 2.47 16.56
N PHE A 157 0.56 2.40 15.39
CA PHE A 157 0.72 3.44 14.37
C PHE A 157 -0.21 4.63 14.58
N LEU A 158 -1.24 4.46 15.39
CA LEU A 158 -2.30 5.45 15.58
C LEU A 158 -2.11 6.31 16.83
N ASP A 159 -1.05 6.06 17.60
CA ASP A 159 -0.72 6.83 18.81
C ASP A 159 -0.05 8.18 18.48
#